data_ff8b01edad78dcdfb532358c0b0de72c
#
_entry.id   ff8b01edad78dcdfb532358c0b0de72c
#
_cell.length_a   1.000
_cell.length_b   1.000
_cell.length_c   1.000
_cell.angle_alpha   90.00
_cell.angle_beta   90.00
_cell.angle_gamma   90.00
#
_symmetry.space_group_name_H-M   'P 1'
#
loop_
_entity.id
_entity.type
_entity.pdbx_description
1 polymer ?
#
loop_
_entity_poly.entity_id
_entity_poly.type
_entity_poly.pdbx_seq_one_letter_code
_entity_poly.pdbx_strand_id
1 'polypeptide(L)'
;TGKALVNLLPLEAGEVITSILLLPEDNETWASLELVFATRSGNIRRNSLTDFENINRNGKIAMKLDEGDRIVSVAIARPDDDVLLTTAQGQCIRFLIGEEVRLFKGRDSDGVRGIRLEDGDEVISMAILNHVDASPAERVAYLKQAAQMRRATGDEEAETVGAEPEQEEGADEGADLTPERYAELGAREQFVLTVSERGFGKRTSSYEVRTSGRGGKGIVSMVVNDRNGN
;
A
#
# COMPACT_ATOMS: atom_id res chain seq x y z
N THR A 1 8.28 -29.02 -16.24
CA THR A 1 8.61 -29.43 -14.87
C THR A 1 9.35 -28.28 -14.19
N GLY A 2 8.70 -27.65 -13.19
CA GLY A 2 9.29 -26.56 -12.43
C GLY A 2 10.44 -27.05 -11.53
N LYS A 3 11.35 -26.13 -11.19
CA LYS A 3 12.38 -26.36 -10.17
C LYS A 3 11.89 -25.77 -8.84
N ALA A 4 12.07 -26.49 -7.74
CA ALA A 4 11.76 -25.95 -6.42
C ALA A 4 12.74 -24.83 -6.07
N LEU A 5 12.24 -23.70 -5.56
CA LEU A 5 13.05 -22.50 -5.21
C LEU A 5 14.13 -22.85 -4.17
N VAL A 6 13.85 -23.74 -3.23
CA VAL A 6 14.81 -24.22 -2.24
C VAL A 6 16.06 -24.90 -2.86
N ASN A 7 15.97 -25.37 -4.11
CA ASN A 7 17.10 -25.92 -4.85
C ASN A 7 17.91 -24.86 -5.61
N LEU A 8 17.41 -23.65 -5.67
CA LEU A 8 18.03 -22.52 -6.36
C LEU A 8 18.68 -21.53 -5.40
N LEU A 9 18.20 -21.49 -4.15
CA LEU A 9 18.64 -20.56 -3.12
C LEU A 9 19.28 -21.31 -1.96
N PRO A 10 20.41 -20.83 -1.40
CA PRO A 10 21.05 -21.41 -0.24
C PRO A 10 20.30 -21.00 1.04
N LEU A 11 19.07 -21.48 1.21
CA LEU A 11 18.23 -21.18 2.38
C LEU A 11 18.69 -21.96 3.60
N GLU A 12 18.76 -21.32 4.75
CA GLU A 12 19.00 -21.95 6.03
C GLU A 12 17.71 -22.51 6.63
N ALA A 13 17.85 -23.37 7.65
CA ALA A 13 16.69 -23.96 8.33
C ALA A 13 15.87 -22.84 9.02
N GLY A 14 14.59 -22.74 8.67
CA GLY A 14 13.68 -21.72 9.21
C GLY A 14 13.55 -20.46 8.36
N GLU A 15 14.37 -20.29 7.32
CA GLU A 15 14.18 -19.22 6.35
C GLU A 15 12.99 -19.49 5.45
N VAL A 16 12.18 -18.45 5.19
CA VAL A 16 11.01 -18.48 4.32
C VAL A 16 11.11 -17.41 3.25
N ILE A 17 10.62 -17.74 2.05
CA ILE A 17 10.50 -16.77 0.96
C ILE A 17 9.21 -15.98 1.19
N THR A 18 9.33 -14.68 1.43
CA THR A 18 8.18 -13.79 1.71
C THR A 18 7.65 -13.11 0.45
N SER A 19 8.52 -12.79 -0.51
CA SER A 19 8.14 -12.09 -1.74
C SER A 19 9.00 -12.53 -2.91
N ILE A 20 8.42 -12.54 -4.11
CA ILE A 20 9.12 -12.72 -5.38
C ILE A 20 8.72 -11.55 -6.28
N LEU A 21 9.70 -10.80 -6.76
CA LEU A 21 9.48 -9.68 -7.66
C LEU A 21 10.06 -9.96 -9.04
N LEU A 22 9.29 -9.65 -10.07
CA LEU A 22 9.79 -9.56 -11.42
C LEU A 22 10.42 -8.18 -11.62
N LEU A 23 11.71 -8.16 -11.88
CA LEU A 23 12.43 -6.92 -12.17
C LEU A 23 12.32 -6.60 -13.66
N PRO A 24 12.29 -5.30 -14.06
CA PRO A 24 12.37 -4.92 -15.45
C PRO A 24 13.64 -5.48 -16.11
N GLU A 25 13.52 -6.01 -17.33
CA GLU A 25 14.65 -6.56 -18.09
C GLU A 25 15.66 -5.47 -18.46
N ASP A 26 15.19 -4.26 -18.71
CA ASP A 26 16.01 -3.10 -19.04
C ASP A 26 16.56 -2.45 -17.76
N ASN A 27 17.83 -2.68 -17.49
CA ASN A 27 18.54 -2.14 -16.35
C ASN A 27 18.68 -0.60 -16.39
N GLU A 28 18.56 0.04 -17.56
CA GLU A 28 18.61 1.49 -17.66
C GLU A 28 17.41 2.14 -16.95
N THR A 29 16.28 1.43 -16.86
CA THR A 29 15.09 1.90 -16.14
C THR A 29 15.25 1.83 -14.60
N TRP A 30 16.19 1.05 -14.08
CA TRP A 30 16.37 0.81 -12.66
C TRP A 30 16.74 2.07 -11.86
N ALA A 31 17.41 3.02 -12.51
CA ALA A 31 17.80 4.28 -11.87
C ALA A 31 16.59 5.15 -11.46
N SER A 32 15.44 4.96 -12.11
CA SER A 32 14.18 5.66 -11.80
C SER A 32 13.25 4.88 -10.87
N LEU A 33 13.65 3.67 -10.47
CA LEU A 33 12.83 2.76 -9.66
C LEU A 33 13.44 2.55 -8.28
N GLU A 34 12.58 2.29 -7.34
CA GLU A 34 12.93 2.05 -5.95
C GLU A 34 12.31 0.74 -5.45
N LEU A 35 12.99 0.08 -4.53
CA LEU A 35 12.42 -1.02 -3.75
C LEU A 35 11.95 -0.48 -2.41
N VAL A 36 10.67 -0.71 -2.13
CA VAL A 36 10.02 -0.34 -0.88
C VAL A 36 9.79 -1.62 -0.08
N PHE A 37 10.19 -1.59 1.19
CA PHE A 37 10.08 -2.71 2.13
C PHE A 37 9.17 -2.29 3.27
N ALA A 38 8.25 -3.16 3.67
CA ALA A 38 7.43 -2.99 4.87
C ALA A 38 7.64 -4.15 5.83
N THR A 39 7.76 -3.86 7.13
CA THR A 39 7.90 -4.87 8.18
C THR A 39 6.62 -5.06 8.97
N ARG A 40 6.51 -6.20 9.64
CA ARG A 40 5.39 -6.52 10.51
C ARG A 40 5.19 -5.49 11.63
N SER A 41 6.27 -4.96 12.16
CA SER A 41 6.25 -3.92 13.21
C SER A 41 5.83 -2.53 12.71
N GLY A 42 5.54 -2.36 11.41
CA GLY A 42 5.08 -1.09 10.84
C GLY A 42 6.19 -0.17 10.37
N ASN A 43 7.43 -0.65 10.29
CA ASN A 43 8.52 0.11 9.71
C ASN A 43 8.51 -0.01 8.18
N ILE A 44 8.96 1.06 7.53
CA ILE A 44 9.07 1.16 6.07
C ILE A 44 10.44 1.71 5.68
N ARG A 45 10.92 1.23 4.54
CA ARG A 45 12.19 1.64 3.98
C ARG A 45 12.14 1.65 2.47
N ARG A 46 12.86 2.56 1.82
CA ARG A 46 13.10 2.52 0.37
C ARG A 46 14.57 2.63 0.03
N ASN A 47 14.99 1.92 -0.99
CA ASN A 47 16.31 1.99 -1.60
C ASN A 47 16.17 2.11 -3.12
N SER A 48 17.18 2.69 -3.78
CA SER A 48 17.26 2.60 -5.24
C SER A 48 17.30 1.14 -5.68
N LEU A 49 16.60 0.81 -6.77
CA LEU A 49 16.68 -0.54 -7.34
C LEU A 49 18.10 -0.88 -7.78
N THR A 50 18.90 0.11 -8.18
CA THR A 50 20.32 -0.06 -8.57
C THR A 50 21.21 -0.56 -7.42
N ASP A 51 20.83 -0.36 -6.14
CA ASP A 51 21.54 -0.93 -5.00
C ASP A 51 21.56 -2.46 -5.02
N PHE A 52 20.73 -3.08 -5.84
CA PHE A 52 20.53 -4.52 -5.96
C PHE A 52 21.03 -5.12 -7.29
N GLU A 53 21.74 -4.36 -8.13
CA GLU A 53 22.32 -4.86 -9.38
C GLU A 53 23.34 -5.99 -9.15
N ASN A 54 24.19 -5.81 -8.12
CA ASN A 54 25.23 -6.75 -7.81
C ASN A 54 24.86 -7.58 -6.57
N ILE A 55 24.37 -8.78 -6.79
CA ILE A 55 23.99 -9.72 -5.73
C ILE A 55 25.02 -10.85 -5.68
N ASN A 56 25.59 -11.09 -4.53
CA ASN A 56 26.46 -12.24 -4.30
C ASN A 56 25.66 -13.54 -4.32
N ARG A 57 26.35 -14.68 -4.56
CA ARG A 57 25.69 -15.99 -4.57
C ARG A 57 24.96 -16.33 -3.26
N ASN A 58 25.43 -15.80 -2.14
CA ASN A 58 24.82 -15.97 -0.81
C ASN A 58 23.73 -14.94 -0.52
N GLY A 59 23.28 -14.20 -1.52
CA GLY A 59 22.31 -13.12 -1.36
C GLY A 59 22.92 -11.81 -0.90
N LYS A 60 22.04 -10.88 -0.55
CA LYS A 60 22.39 -9.52 -0.11
C LYS A 60 21.39 -9.08 0.96
N ILE A 61 21.89 -8.62 2.10
CA ILE A 61 21.03 -8.04 3.14
C ILE A 61 20.32 -6.82 2.55
N ALA A 62 18.99 -6.84 2.55
CA ALA A 62 18.18 -5.74 2.04
C ALA A 62 17.94 -4.67 3.10
N MET A 63 17.66 -5.09 4.34
CA MET A 63 17.52 -4.21 5.50
C MET A 63 17.85 -4.96 6.78
N LYS A 64 18.18 -4.22 7.84
CA LYS A 64 18.27 -4.79 9.18
C LYS A 64 16.87 -4.96 9.75
N LEU A 65 16.65 -6.05 10.44
CA LEU A 65 15.41 -6.31 11.16
C LEU A 65 15.68 -6.37 12.65
N ASP A 66 14.75 -5.88 13.45
CA ASP A 66 14.76 -6.11 14.88
C ASP A 66 14.45 -7.57 15.21
N GLU A 67 14.85 -8.02 16.40
CA GLU A 67 14.59 -9.39 16.84
C GLU A 67 13.08 -9.68 16.84
N GLY A 68 12.69 -10.75 16.16
CA GLY A 68 11.29 -11.15 16.02
C GLY A 68 10.48 -10.39 14.98
N ASP A 69 11.05 -9.36 14.32
CA ASP A 69 10.38 -8.70 13.20
C ASP A 69 10.63 -9.44 11.88
N ARG A 70 9.82 -9.16 10.87
CA ARG A 70 9.93 -9.75 9.53
C ARG A 70 9.47 -8.77 8.46
N ILE A 71 10.01 -8.92 7.25
CA ILE A 71 9.48 -8.27 6.06
C ILE A 71 8.13 -8.90 5.72
N VAL A 72 7.12 -8.07 5.53
CA VAL A 72 5.77 -8.49 5.13
C VAL A 72 5.59 -8.38 3.64
N SER A 73 6.13 -7.31 3.06
CA SER A 73 6.00 -7.02 1.63
C SER A 73 7.19 -6.24 1.11
N VAL A 74 7.50 -6.50 -0.16
CA VAL A 74 8.47 -5.74 -0.96
C VAL A 74 7.81 -5.40 -2.28
N ALA A 75 7.95 -4.16 -2.72
CA ALA A 75 7.38 -3.70 -3.99
C ALA A 75 8.33 -2.76 -4.73
N ILE A 76 8.19 -2.72 -6.05
CA ILE A 76 8.82 -1.70 -6.89
C ILE A 76 7.90 -0.49 -6.91
N ALA A 77 8.46 0.69 -6.74
CA ALA A 77 7.73 1.95 -6.76
C ALA A 77 8.56 3.07 -7.40
N ARG A 78 7.90 4.18 -7.70
CA ARG A 78 8.53 5.45 -8.04
C ARG A 78 8.41 6.41 -6.85
N PRO A 79 9.25 7.45 -6.79
CA PRO A 79 9.16 8.47 -5.75
C PRO A 79 7.79 9.18 -5.69
N ASP A 80 7.11 9.28 -6.83
CA ASP A 80 5.80 9.90 -7.01
C ASP A 80 4.62 8.94 -6.82
N ASP A 81 4.85 7.72 -6.38
CA ASP A 81 3.80 6.79 -5.98
C ASP A 81 3.44 6.94 -4.50
N ASP A 82 2.24 6.50 -4.14
CA ASP A 82 1.81 6.35 -2.76
C ASP A 82 2.02 4.91 -2.27
N VAL A 83 2.30 4.78 -0.98
CA VAL A 83 2.22 3.50 -0.29
C VAL A 83 0.97 3.45 0.58
N LEU A 84 0.31 2.32 0.57
CA LEU A 84 -0.77 1.96 1.49
C LEU A 84 -0.32 0.80 2.36
N LEU A 85 -0.23 1.02 3.67
CA LEU A 85 -0.01 -0.03 4.66
C LEU A 85 -1.34 -0.41 5.31
N THR A 86 -1.58 -1.71 5.48
CA THR A 86 -2.81 -2.23 6.12
C THR A 86 -2.43 -3.16 7.26
N THR A 87 -3.16 -3.08 8.37
CA THR A 87 -2.91 -3.86 9.58
C THR A 87 -3.93 -4.96 9.81
N ALA A 88 -3.59 -5.93 10.64
CA ALA A 88 -4.46 -7.04 11.01
C ALA A 88 -5.76 -6.58 11.71
N GLN A 89 -5.71 -5.49 12.47
CA GLN A 89 -6.89 -4.91 13.13
C GLN A 89 -7.70 -3.98 12.22
N GLY A 90 -7.40 -3.97 10.91
CA GLY A 90 -8.19 -3.25 9.92
C GLY A 90 -7.88 -1.75 9.79
N GLN A 91 -6.77 -1.27 10.35
CA GLN A 91 -6.29 0.08 10.11
C GLN A 91 -5.53 0.16 8.78
N CYS A 92 -5.53 1.33 8.17
CA CYS A 92 -4.64 1.60 7.04
C CYS A 92 -4.10 3.03 7.07
N ILE A 93 -2.95 3.23 6.45
CA ILE A 93 -2.35 4.56 6.25
C ILE A 93 -1.81 4.66 4.84
N ARG A 94 -2.07 5.80 4.18
CA ARG A 94 -1.58 6.11 2.84
C ARG A 94 -0.75 7.39 2.87
N PHE A 95 0.40 7.37 2.23
CA PHE A 95 1.30 8.53 2.11
C PHE A 95 2.16 8.47 0.85
N LEU A 96 2.60 9.64 0.38
CA LEU A 96 3.49 9.81 -0.76
C LEU A 96 4.90 9.32 -0.38
N ILE A 97 5.42 8.36 -1.14
CA ILE A 97 6.70 7.69 -0.83
C ILE A 97 7.85 8.68 -0.84
N GLY A 98 7.94 9.51 -1.87
CA GLY A 98 9.06 10.42 -2.09
C GLY A 98 9.23 11.48 -1.02
N GLU A 99 8.14 11.96 -0.45
CA GLU A 99 8.14 12.99 0.59
C GLU A 99 8.33 12.40 1.98
N GLU A 100 7.66 11.30 2.27
CA GLU A 100 7.55 10.77 3.62
C GLU A 100 8.65 9.77 3.98
N VAL A 101 9.21 9.05 3.02
CA VAL A 101 10.26 8.07 3.26
C VAL A 101 11.54 8.50 2.55
N ARG A 102 12.58 8.83 3.31
CA ARG A 102 13.88 9.16 2.73
C ARG A 102 14.44 7.97 1.92
N LEU A 103 15.17 8.26 0.85
CA LEU A 103 15.95 7.25 0.15
C LEU A 103 17.17 6.84 1.00
N PHE A 104 17.24 5.57 1.36
CA PHE A 104 18.35 5.03 2.14
C PHE A 104 19.49 4.62 1.19
N LYS A 105 20.72 5.03 1.53
CA LYS A 105 21.93 4.65 0.77
C LYS A 105 22.54 3.33 1.25
N GLY A 106 22.39 3.03 2.53
CA GLY A 106 22.88 1.79 3.13
C GLY A 106 21.75 0.80 3.41
N ARG A 107 22.04 -0.36 3.96
CA ARG A 107 21.10 -1.43 4.27
C ARG A 107 21.12 -1.85 5.74
N ASP A 108 21.78 -1.09 6.59
CA ASP A 108 22.10 -1.44 7.97
C ASP A 108 21.08 -0.91 8.99
N SER A 109 19.91 -0.45 8.54
CA SER A 109 18.81 0.02 9.41
C SER A 109 17.49 -0.62 9.06
N ASP A 110 16.57 -0.60 10.01
CA ASP A 110 15.19 -1.05 9.92
C ASP A 110 14.25 -0.08 9.19
N GLY A 111 14.76 1.09 8.81
CA GLY A 111 13.96 2.11 8.10
C GLY A 111 13.41 3.19 9.03
N VAL A 112 12.17 3.59 8.77
CA VAL A 112 11.42 4.58 9.53
C VAL A 112 10.01 4.05 9.82
N ARG A 113 9.36 4.56 10.86
CA ARG A 113 7.98 4.19 11.16
C ARG A 113 7.05 4.62 10.03
N GLY A 114 6.37 3.67 9.40
CA GLY A 114 5.33 3.89 8.40
C GLY A 114 3.96 4.11 9.04
N ILE A 115 3.58 3.23 9.95
CA ILE A 115 2.32 3.30 10.70
C ILE A 115 2.57 3.08 12.20
N ARG A 116 1.74 3.70 13.04
CA ARG A 116 1.74 3.48 14.48
C ARG A 116 0.71 2.41 14.81
N LEU A 117 1.19 1.27 15.25
CA LEU A 117 0.37 0.14 15.64
C LEU A 117 -0.17 0.29 17.07
N GLU A 118 -1.35 -0.21 17.31
CA GLU A 118 -1.90 -0.47 18.64
C GLU A 118 -1.33 -1.79 19.19
N ASP A 119 -1.53 -2.02 20.49
CA ASP A 119 -1.03 -3.22 21.13
C ASP A 119 -1.61 -4.50 20.50
N GLY A 120 -0.75 -5.41 20.12
CA GLY A 120 -1.13 -6.65 19.46
C GLY A 120 -1.51 -6.56 17.99
N ASP A 121 -1.41 -5.36 17.37
CA ASP A 121 -1.62 -5.20 15.93
C ASP A 121 -0.32 -5.41 15.16
N GLU A 122 -0.43 -5.73 13.89
CA GLU A 122 0.70 -5.90 12.97
C GLU A 122 0.34 -5.48 11.56
N VAL A 123 1.33 -4.99 10.81
CA VAL A 123 1.17 -4.79 9.36
C VAL A 123 1.12 -6.15 8.68
N ILE A 124 0.11 -6.33 7.84
CA ILE A 124 -0.12 -7.56 7.07
C ILE A 124 0.06 -7.38 5.57
N SER A 125 -0.02 -6.14 5.09
CA SER A 125 0.01 -5.86 3.65
C SER A 125 0.57 -4.47 3.35
N MET A 126 1.18 -4.36 2.17
CA MET A 126 1.59 -3.11 1.53
C MET A 126 1.14 -3.13 0.08
N ALA A 127 0.52 -2.05 -0.38
CA ALA A 127 0.20 -1.82 -1.78
C ALA A 127 0.83 -0.50 -2.26
N ILE A 128 1.20 -0.46 -3.54
CA ILE A 128 1.66 0.76 -4.20
C ILE A 128 0.51 1.29 -5.06
N LEU A 129 0.21 2.55 -4.90
CA LEU A 129 -0.86 3.26 -5.60
C LEU A 129 -0.27 4.44 -6.37
N ASN A 130 -0.85 4.76 -7.52
CA ASN A 130 -0.51 5.98 -8.21
C ASN A 130 -0.95 7.18 -7.37
N HIS A 131 -0.05 8.14 -7.18
CA HIS A 131 -0.43 9.41 -6.56
C HIS A 131 -1.33 10.20 -7.49
N VAL A 132 -2.41 10.74 -6.94
CA VAL A 132 -3.32 11.63 -7.65
C VAL A 132 -3.50 12.89 -6.83
N ASP A 133 -3.05 14.01 -7.39
CA ASP A 133 -3.27 15.32 -6.78
C ASP A 133 -4.74 15.71 -6.92
N ALA A 134 -5.51 15.44 -5.86
CA ALA A 134 -6.91 15.75 -5.75
C ALA A 134 -7.21 16.26 -4.34
N SER A 135 -7.86 17.43 -4.27
CA SER A 135 -8.29 17.99 -2.99
C SER A 135 -9.31 17.07 -2.29
N PRO A 136 -9.48 17.17 -0.97
CA PRO A 136 -10.53 16.45 -0.25
C PRO A 136 -11.92 16.65 -0.87
N ALA A 137 -12.25 17.89 -1.26
CA ALA A 137 -13.52 18.23 -1.88
C ALA A 137 -13.71 17.53 -3.25
N GLU A 138 -12.65 17.50 -4.10
CA GLU A 138 -12.70 16.81 -5.39
C GLU A 138 -12.88 15.31 -5.21
N ARG A 139 -12.19 14.69 -4.24
CA ARG A 139 -12.33 13.24 -3.96
C ARG A 139 -13.74 12.88 -3.51
N VAL A 140 -14.32 13.66 -2.59
CA VAL A 140 -15.70 13.48 -2.12
C VAL A 140 -16.71 13.66 -3.26
N ALA A 141 -16.56 14.72 -4.06
CA ALA A 141 -17.41 14.97 -5.22
C ALA A 141 -17.32 13.85 -6.26
N TYR A 142 -16.12 13.39 -6.56
CA TYR A 142 -15.89 12.26 -7.47
C TYR A 142 -16.57 10.99 -6.98
N LEU A 143 -16.36 10.59 -5.73
CA LEU A 143 -16.94 9.37 -5.14
C LEU A 143 -18.47 9.43 -5.15
N LYS A 144 -19.05 10.58 -4.81
CA LYS A 144 -20.51 10.80 -4.83
C LYS A 144 -21.08 10.64 -6.24
N GLN A 145 -20.47 11.29 -7.23
CA GLN A 145 -20.89 11.22 -8.63
C GLN A 145 -20.70 9.80 -9.21
N ALA A 146 -19.59 9.15 -8.93
CA ALA A 146 -19.30 7.78 -9.35
C ALA A 146 -20.30 6.77 -8.75
N ALA A 147 -20.69 6.94 -7.48
CA ALA A 147 -21.73 6.12 -6.84
C ALA A 147 -23.09 6.31 -7.49
N GLN A 148 -23.48 7.55 -7.84
CA GLN A 148 -24.73 7.83 -8.57
C GLN A 148 -24.75 7.17 -9.95
N MET A 149 -23.64 7.25 -10.68
CA MET A 149 -23.51 6.62 -11.99
C MET A 149 -23.64 5.10 -11.92
N ARG A 150 -22.97 4.44 -10.96
CA ARG A 150 -23.08 2.98 -10.75
C ARG A 150 -24.51 2.55 -10.42
N ARG A 151 -25.21 3.27 -9.56
CA ARG A 151 -26.64 2.99 -9.28
C ARG A 151 -27.52 3.14 -10.52
N ALA A 152 -27.27 4.14 -11.35
CA ALA A 152 -28.03 4.37 -12.58
C ALA A 152 -27.78 3.27 -13.64
N THR A 153 -26.62 2.63 -13.63
CA THR A 153 -26.28 1.53 -14.57
C THR A 153 -26.64 0.15 -14.04
N GLY A 154 -27.23 0.04 -12.83
CA GLY A 154 -27.64 -1.24 -12.24
C GLY A 154 -26.49 -2.11 -11.74
N ASP A 155 -25.31 -1.54 -11.53
CA ASP A 155 -24.15 -2.21 -10.94
C ASP A 155 -24.31 -2.22 -9.41
N GLU A 156 -25.26 -3.07 -8.94
CA GLU A 156 -25.66 -3.18 -7.53
C GLU A 156 -24.60 -3.91 -6.65
N GLU A 157 -23.56 -4.50 -7.25
CA GLU A 157 -22.50 -5.18 -6.50
C GLU A 157 -21.63 -4.23 -5.69
N ALA A 158 -21.86 -2.94 -5.79
CA ALA A 158 -21.11 -1.90 -5.09
C ALA A 158 -21.80 -1.35 -3.83
N GLU A 159 -22.76 -2.05 -3.22
CA GLU A 159 -23.11 -1.74 -1.83
C GLU A 159 -21.94 -2.12 -0.91
N THR A 160 -20.91 -1.30 -0.99
CA THR A 160 -19.91 -1.26 0.08
C THR A 160 -20.63 -0.85 1.35
N VAL A 161 -20.78 -1.79 2.28
CA VAL A 161 -20.92 -1.47 3.70
C VAL A 161 -19.59 -0.82 4.11
N GLY A 162 -19.34 0.38 3.55
CA GLY A 162 -18.21 1.22 3.87
C GLY A 162 -18.55 2.01 5.13
N ALA A 163 -17.59 2.16 6.02
CA ALA A 163 -17.61 3.27 6.94
C ALA A 163 -17.86 4.54 6.09
N GLU A 164 -18.80 5.38 6.52
CA GLU A 164 -18.97 6.70 5.91
C GLU A 164 -17.57 7.34 5.82
N PRO A 165 -17.21 7.95 4.68
CA PRO A 165 -15.91 8.61 4.59
C PRO A 165 -15.81 9.55 5.78
N GLU A 166 -14.75 9.39 6.59
CA GLU A 166 -14.51 10.33 7.69
C GLU A 166 -14.62 11.73 7.12
N GLN A 167 -15.47 12.57 7.73
CA GLN A 167 -15.64 13.96 7.30
C GLN A 167 -14.28 14.65 7.46
N GLU A 168 -13.56 14.79 6.36
CA GLU A 168 -12.32 15.56 6.37
C GLU A 168 -12.67 17.04 6.63
N GLU A 169 -12.04 17.63 7.64
CA GLU A 169 -12.13 19.08 7.87
C GLU A 169 -11.69 19.80 6.59
N GLY A 170 -12.60 20.58 5.98
CA GLY A 170 -12.36 21.28 4.73
C GLY A 170 -12.99 20.67 3.48
N ALA A 171 -13.73 19.57 3.58
CA ALA A 171 -14.59 19.09 2.50
C ALA A 171 -15.83 19.99 2.43
N ASP A 172 -15.75 21.04 1.63
CA ASP A 172 -16.93 21.85 1.30
C ASP A 172 -17.86 20.98 0.42
N GLU A 173 -19.09 20.73 0.88
CA GLU A 173 -20.07 19.83 0.21
C GLU A 173 -20.50 20.29 -1.19
N GLY A 174 -19.94 21.39 -1.68
CA GLY A 174 -20.37 22.08 -2.90
C GLY A 174 -19.44 22.06 -4.09
N ALA A 175 -18.37 21.29 -4.07
CA ALA A 175 -17.47 21.22 -5.24
C ALA A 175 -18.13 20.37 -6.36
N ASP A 176 -18.70 21.04 -7.35
CA ASP A 176 -19.08 20.35 -8.60
C ASP A 176 -17.84 20.13 -9.45
N LEU A 177 -17.53 18.86 -9.79
CA LEU A 177 -16.46 18.55 -10.73
C LEU A 177 -16.89 18.86 -12.16
N THR A 178 -15.99 19.47 -12.93
CA THR A 178 -16.21 19.55 -14.37
C THR A 178 -16.18 18.16 -14.99
N PRO A 179 -16.87 17.93 -16.13
CA PRO A 179 -16.85 16.63 -16.81
C PRO A 179 -15.43 16.17 -17.15
N GLU A 180 -14.54 17.09 -17.52
CA GLU A 180 -13.14 16.80 -17.85
C GLU A 180 -12.38 16.33 -16.61
N ARG A 181 -12.56 17.01 -15.47
CA ARG A 181 -11.89 16.63 -14.22
C ARG A 181 -12.42 15.30 -13.69
N TYR A 182 -13.73 15.07 -13.80
CA TYR A 182 -14.32 13.77 -13.46
C TYR A 182 -13.73 12.63 -14.31
N ALA A 183 -13.60 12.83 -15.62
CA ALA A 183 -12.99 11.85 -16.52
C ALA A 183 -11.51 11.60 -16.20
N GLU A 184 -10.75 12.65 -15.88
CA GLU A 184 -9.35 12.54 -15.47
C GLU A 184 -9.20 11.71 -14.19
N LEU A 185 -9.98 12.00 -13.14
CA LEU A 185 -9.97 11.25 -11.91
C LEU A 185 -10.39 9.80 -12.13
N GLY A 186 -11.41 9.57 -12.98
CA GLY A 186 -11.87 8.23 -13.35
C GLY A 186 -10.82 7.39 -14.07
N ALA A 187 -10.05 8.01 -14.95
CA ALA A 187 -8.97 7.33 -15.67
C ALA A 187 -7.79 6.92 -14.75
N ARG A 188 -7.66 7.57 -13.59
CA ARG A 188 -6.58 7.32 -12.62
C ARG A 188 -7.06 6.57 -11.38
N GLU A 189 -8.36 6.30 -11.27
CA GLU A 189 -8.92 5.56 -10.14
C GLU A 189 -8.34 4.14 -10.08
N GLN A 190 -7.89 3.75 -8.91
CA GLN A 190 -7.49 2.39 -8.59
C GLN A 190 -8.39 1.84 -7.49
N PHE A 191 -8.49 0.53 -7.43
CA PHE A 191 -9.30 -0.15 -6.42
C PHE A 191 -8.42 -1.01 -5.52
N VAL A 192 -8.70 -0.94 -4.22
CA VAL A 192 -8.09 -1.78 -3.20
C VAL A 192 -9.09 -2.86 -2.81
N LEU A 193 -8.69 -4.12 -2.93
CA LEU A 193 -9.44 -5.25 -2.42
C LEU A 193 -8.89 -5.63 -1.04
N THR A 194 -9.68 -5.45 -0.01
CA THR A 194 -9.39 -5.91 1.34
C THR A 194 -10.15 -7.20 1.60
N VAL A 195 -9.47 -8.22 2.10
CA VAL A 195 -10.07 -9.53 2.41
C VAL A 195 -9.73 -9.90 3.84
N SER A 196 -10.74 -10.23 4.63
CA SER A 196 -10.56 -10.69 6.01
C SER A 196 -10.29 -12.19 6.09
N GLU A 197 -9.82 -12.65 7.23
CA GLU A 197 -9.48 -14.05 7.51
C GLU A 197 -10.62 -15.03 7.17
N ARG A 198 -11.87 -14.63 7.40
CA ARG A 198 -13.05 -15.47 7.12
C ARG A 198 -13.65 -15.26 5.73
N GLY A 199 -12.90 -14.64 4.82
CA GLY A 199 -13.26 -14.51 3.41
C GLY A 199 -14.26 -13.39 3.09
N PHE A 200 -14.54 -12.47 4.03
CA PHE A 200 -15.28 -11.27 3.71
C PHE A 200 -14.38 -10.30 2.96
N GLY A 201 -14.83 -9.84 1.81
CA GLY A 201 -14.08 -8.91 0.96
C GLY A 201 -14.78 -7.57 0.81
N LYS A 202 -14.00 -6.51 0.70
CA LYS A 202 -14.45 -5.15 0.37
C LYS A 202 -13.57 -4.60 -0.73
N ARG A 203 -14.18 -4.13 -1.82
CA ARG A 203 -13.51 -3.39 -2.89
C ARG A 203 -13.75 -1.90 -2.67
N THR A 204 -12.68 -1.14 -2.46
CA THR A 204 -12.71 0.28 -2.09
C THR A 204 -11.98 1.09 -3.14
N SER A 205 -12.51 2.24 -3.52
CA SER A 205 -11.78 3.20 -4.34
C SER A 205 -10.54 3.71 -3.60
N SER A 206 -9.43 3.88 -4.29
CA SER A 206 -8.23 4.49 -3.71
C SER A 206 -8.49 5.91 -3.19
N TYR A 207 -9.52 6.59 -3.70
CA TYR A 207 -9.90 7.92 -3.25
C TYR A 207 -10.60 7.95 -1.89
N GLU A 208 -11.12 6.81 -1.40
CA GLU A 208 -11.67 6.70 -0.04
C GLU A 208 -10.58 6.76 1.04
N VAL A 209 -9.33 6.42 0.69
CA VAL A 209 -8.21 6.47 1.61
C VAL A 209 -7.42 7.75 1.37
N ARG A 210 -7.53 8.70 2.28
CA ARG A 210 -6.81 9.98 2.22
C ARG A 210 -5.30 9.77 2.30
N THR A 211 -4.55 10.64 1.64
CA THR A 211 -3.10 10.75 1.83
C THR A 211 -2.80 11.54 3.10
N SER A 212 -1.88 11.08 3.92
CA SER A 212 -1.50 11.71 5.20
C SER A 212 0.02 11.62 5.40
N GLY A 213 0.55 12.22 6.46
CA GLY A 213 1.92 11.97 6.89
C GLY A 213 2.08 10.54 7.45
N ARG A 214 3.27 9.93 7.27
CA ARG A 214 3.60 8.61 7.83
C ARG A 214 3.65 8.61 9.35
N GLY A 215 3.61 7.43 9.95
CA GLY A 215 3.82 7.22 11.39
C GLY A 215 2.63 7.58 12.27
N GLY A 216 1.50 7.98 11.68
CA GLY A 216 0.22 8.12 12.35
C GLY A 216 -0.46 6.77 12.61
N LYS A 217 -1.62 6.78 13.29
CA LYS A 217 -2.46 5.58 13.51
C LYS A 217 -3.17 5.10 12.23
N GLY A 218 -3.29 5.98 11.23
CA GLY A 218 -4.10 5.71 10.05
C GLY A 218 -5.59 5.88 10.29
N ILE A 219 -6.37 5.28 9.42
CA ILE A 219 -7.84 5.27 9.43
C ILE A 219 -8.35 3.82 9.38
N VAL A 220 -9.60 3.61 9.76
CA VAL A 220 -10.23 2.28 9.66
C VAL A 220 -10.55 1.98 8.20
N SER A 221 -9.91 0.94 7.64
CA SER A 221 -10.20 0.42 6.30
C SER A 221 -11.32 -0.62 6.33
N MET A 222 -11.28 -1.51 7.32
CA MET A 222 -12.27 -2.54 7.55
C MET A 222 -12.51 -2.71 9.05
N VAL A 223 -13.77 -2.74 9.47
CA VAL A 223 -14.10 -3.10 10.85
C VAL A 223 -13.93 -4.59 11.02
N VAL A 224 -12.97 -4.97 11.85
CA VAL A 224 -12.67 -6.37 12.19
C VAL A 224 -13.47 -6.78 13.43
N ASN A 225 -14.09 -7.93 13.40
CA ASN A 225 -14.90 -8.48 14.49
C ASN A 225 -15.01 -10.01 14.40
N ASP A 226 -15.66 -10.63 15.38
CA ASP A 226 -15.82 -12.10 15.44
C ASP A 226 -16.51 -12.72 14.22
N ARG A 227 -17.28 -11.94 13.46
CA ARG A 227 -17.98 -12.43 12.26
C ARG A 227 -17.05 -12.56 11.07
N ASN A 228 -16.19 -11.56 10.83
CA ASN A 228 -15.35 -11.51 9.64
C ASN A 228 -13.89 -11.95 9.89
N GLY A 229 -13.46 -12.02 11.14
CA GLY A 229 -12.07 -12.32 11.48
C GLY A 229 -11.13 -11.13 11.20
N ASN A 230 -9.87 -11.31 11.46
CA ASN A 230 -8.83 -10.29 11.25
C ASN A 230 -8.44 -10.12 9.79
#